data_0644f1ff67c8972d4606fda4e5fa5c63
#
_entry.id   0644f1ff67c8972d4606fda4e5fa5c63
#
_cell.length_a   1.000
_cell.length_b   1.000
_cell.length_c   1.000
_cell.angle_alpha   90.00
_cell.angle_beta   90.00
_cell.angle_gamma   90.00
#
_symmetry.space_group_name_H-M   'P 1'
#
loop_
_entity.id
_entity.type
_entity.pdbx_description
1 polymer ?
#
loop_
_entity_poly.entity_id
_entity_poly.type
_entity_poly.pdbx_seq_one_letter_code
_entity_poly.pdbx_strand_id
1 'polypeptide(L)'
;MSSTLGRRGLLAGALALPVLTALPARAASWQLRWNPSPGSTGLNAFEGVEDDRADSHPGVTHIYPQGDAYRFDMHLRDRDSATDRQRQEVRGMRQNGTVLNWKNGETWKLTYQMFIPGSLKATTSFTHVFQTKMPGTGTSPLTVMSLRHTGGKATLEFKVFEPEVLVGRVDLAPLQNKWIDVEIEQRIGNSGRVRWILRDGGTTVIDAAKNGDTYLSDVIRPKWGIYRSLSDTAHLQDCHLLLRNLKGYQYL
;
A
#
# COMPACT_ATOMS: atom_id res chain seq x y z
N MET A 1 -16.43 58.46 -79.78
CA MET A 1 -15.47 57.40 -79.37
C MET A 1 -15.64 57.21 -77.89
N SER A 2 -16.31 56.17 -77.50
CA SER A 2 -16.74 55.89 -76.12
C SER A 2 -15.88 54.76 -75.54
N SER A 3 -15.17 55.00 -74.47
CA SER A 3 -14.38 54.00 -73.72
C SER A 3 -15.09 53.53 -72.47
N THR A 4 -15.44 52.28 -72.45
CA THR A 4 -16.07 51.59 -71.29
C THR A 4 -15.00 51.09 -70.29
N LEU A 5 -15.06 51.55 -69.08
CA LEU A 5 -14.29 51.12 -67.93
C LEU A 5 -14.94 49.85 -67.30
N GLY A 6 -14.25 48.73 -67.31
CA GLY A 6 -14.65 47.51 -66.64
C GLY A 6 -14.41 47.56 -65.14
N ARG A 7 -15.44 47.21 -64.36
CA ARG A 7 -15.39 47.06 -62.91
C ARG A 7 -14.82 45.67 -62.58
N ARG A 8 -13.67 45.65 -61.91
CA ARG A 8 -13.12 44.41 -61.28
C ARG A 8 -13.77 44.22 -59.88
N GLY A 9 -14.53 43.15 -59.75
CA GLY A 9 -15.06 42.74 -58.48
C GLY A 9 -13.99 42.05 -57.62
N LEU A 10 -13.75 42.54 -56.38
CA LEU A 10 -12.92 41.91 -55.37
C LEU A 10 -13.81 40.89 -54.63
N LEU A 11 -13.50 39.58 -54.78
CA LEU A 11 -14.02 38.52 -53.94
C LEU A 11 -13.23 38.48 -52.61
N ALA A 12 -13.86 38.90 -51.55
CA ALA A 12 -13.31 38.73 -50.21
C ALA A 12 -13.61 37.31 -49.70
N GLY A 13 -12.60 36.44 -49.74
CA GLY A 13 -12.69 35.11 -49.14
C GLY A 13 -12.61 35.20 -47.60
N ALA A 14 -13.66 34.87 -46.91
CA ALA A 14 -13.67 34.73 -45.46
C ALA A 14 -12.97 33.41 -45.05
N LEU A 15 -11.78 33.50 -44.49
CA LEU A 15 -11.10 32.37 -43.85
C LEU A 15 -11.79 32.08 -42.49
N ALA A 16 -12.57 31.00 -42.44
CA ALA A 16 -13.11 30.46 -41.18
C ALA A 16 -11.97 29.75 -40.45
N LEU A 17 -11.50 30.34 -39.37
CA LEU A 17 -10.57 29.67 -38.43
C LEU A 17 -11.33 28.62 -37.62
N PRO A 18 -10.82 27.36 -37.51
CA PRO A 18 -11.46 26.36 -36.66
C PRO A 18 -11.32 26.78 -35.18
N VAL A 19 -12.44 26.96 -34.51
CA VAL A 19 -12.49 27.13 -33.05
C VAL A 19 -12.18 25.77 -32.44
N LEU A 20 -10.94 25.58 -31.99
CA LEU A 20 -10.56 24.44 -31.16
C LEU A 20 -11.22 24.64 -29.78
N THR A 21 -12.35 23.99 -29.54
CA THR A 21 -12.94 23.89 -28.22
C THR A 21 -12.02 22.99 -27.37
N ALA A 22 -11.25 23.59 -26.48
CA ALA A 22 -10.49 22.85 -25.47
C ALA A 22 -11.49 22.10 -24.61
N LEU A 23 -11.39 20.77 -24.60
CA LEU A 23 -12.13 19.94 -23.64
C LEU A 23 -11.72 20.37 -22.23
N PRO A 24 -12.70 20.49 -21.29
CA PRO A 24 -12.37 20.85 -19.92
C PRO A 24 -11.39 19.82 -19.33
N ALA A 25 -10.25 20.26 -18.84
CA ALA A 25 -9.32 19.39 -18.13
C ALA A 25 -10.07 18.76 -16.95
N ARG A 26 -10.10 17.43 -16.91
CA ARG A 26 -10.73 16.69 -15.80
C ARG A 26 -9.95 17.05 -14.52
N ALA A 27 -10.67 17.54 -13.50
CA ALA A 27 -10.05 17.81 -12.20
C ALA A 27 -9.45 16.52 -11.65
N ALA A 28 -8.19 16.60 -11.23
CA ALA A 28 -7.50 15.46 -10.65
C ALA A 28 -8.21 14.97 -9.37
N SER A 29 -8.43 13.67 -9.26
CA SER A 29 -9.20 13.08 -8.15
C SER A 29 -8.77 11.65 -7.87
N TRP A 30 -9.11 11.17 -6.67
CA TRP A 30 -8.90 9.78 -6.29
C TRP A 30 -9.84 8.85 -7.05
N GLN A 31 -9.28 7.91 -7.83
CA GLN A 31 -10.01 6.89 -8.56
C GLN A 31 -9.83 5.53 -7.89
N LEU A 32 -10.93 4.86 -7.53
CA LEU A 32 -10.91 3.50 -6.99
C LEU A 32 -10.40 2.54 -8.07
N ARG A 33 -9.29 1.85 -7.80
CA ARG A 33 -8.64 0.91 -8.73
C ARG A 33 -8.69 -0.54 -8.23
N TRP A 34 -8.84 -0.74 -6.93
CA TRP A 34 -8.83 -2.05 -6.29
C TRP A 34 -9.73 -2.06 -5.06
N ASN A 35 -10.61 -3.06 -4.99
CA ASN A 35 -11.55 -3.25 -3.90
C ASN A 35 -11.88 -4.74 -3.76
N PRO A 36 -11.01 -5.54 -3.14
CA PRO A 36 -11.21 -6.98 -3.02
C PRO A 36 -12.30 -7.32 -2.01
N SER A 37 -12.97 -8.44 -2.25
CA SER A 37 -13.89 -9.06 -1.30
C SER A 37 -13.35 -10.42 -0.87
N PRO A 38 -13.07 -10.66 0.42
CA PRO A 38 -12.60 -11.96 0.91
C PRO A 38 -13.50 -13.12 0.47
N GLY A 39 -14.82 -12.95 0.54
CA GLY A 39 -15.76 -14.01 0.22
C GLY A 39 -15.91 -14.34 -1.27
N SER A 40 -15.67 -13.37 -2.18
CA SER A 40 -15.87 -13.58 -3.62
C SER A 40 -14.58 -13.64 -4.42
N THR A 41 -13.62 -12.78 -4.16
CA THR A 41 -12.31 -12.78 -4.84
C THR A 41 -11.27 -13.64 -4.13
N GLY A 42 -11.42 -13.82 -2.82
CA GLY A 42 -10.47 -14.58 -2.02
C GLY A 42 -9.03 -14.07 -2.22
N LEU A 43 -8.06 -14.98 -2.21
CA LEU A 43 -6.65 -14.65 -2.40
C LEU A 43 -6.28 -14.29 -3.85
N ASN A 44 -7.17 -14.51 -4.82
CA ASN A 44 -6.96 -14.07 -6.21
C ASN A 44 -6.92 -12.54 -6.36
N ALA A 45 -7.37 -11.82 -5.32
CA ALA A 45 -7.25 -10.36 -5.23
C ALA A 45 -5.81 -9.86 -5.18
N PHE A 46 -4.86 -10.73 -4.87
CA PHE A 46 -3.45 -10.40 -4.74
C PHE A 46 -2.63 -10.93 -5.91
N GLU A 47 -1.50 -10.30 -6.19
CA GLU A 47 -0.53 -10.78 -7.19
C GLU A 47 0.05 -12.14 -6.79
N GLY A 48 0.29 -12.32 -5.48
CA GLY A 48 0.81 -13.57 -4.95
C GLY A 48 0.64 -13.70 -3.45
N VAL A 49 0.78 -14.95 -3.01
CA VAL A 49 0.67 -15.38 -1.61
C VAL A 49 2.02 -15.97 -1.19
N GLU A 50 2.52 -15.55 -0.06
CA GLU A 50 3.77 -16.05 0.55
C GLU A 50 3.40 -16.76 1.87
N ASP A 51 2.82 -17.95 1.74
CA ASP A 51 2.39 -18.83 2.82
C ASP A 51 3.41 -19.97 2.99
N ASP A 52 3.95 -20.13 4.20
CA ASP A 52 4.92 -21.14 4.61
C ASP A 52 5.98 -21.49 3.55
N ARG A 53 6.69 -20.48 3.06
CA ARG A 53 7.66 -20.60 1.96
C ARG A 53 8.80 -21.56 2.21
N ALA A 54 9.03 -21.97 3.44
CA ALA A 54 10.05 -22.92 3.84
C ALA A 54 9.51 -24.36 4.03
N ASP A 55 8.20 -24.58 3.81
CA ASP A 55 7.51 -25.82 4.13
C ASP A 55 7.79 -26.29 5.58
N SER A 56 7.78 -25.33 6.49
CA SER A 56 8.11 -25.54 7.91
C SER A 56 6.91 -26.05 8.72
N HIS A 57 5.71 -25.92 8.17
CA HIS A 57 4.45 -26.35 8.78
C HIS A 57 3.52 -27.02 7.76
N PRO A 58 3.94 -28.17 7.18
CA PRO A 58 3.21 -28.83 6.10
C PRO A 58 1.75 -29.11 6.47
N GLY A 59 0.84 -28.90 5.53
CA GLY A 59 -0.59 -29.18 5.70
C GLY A 59 -1.37 -28.10 6.46
N VAL A 60 -0.73 -27.00 6.90
CA VAL A 60 -1.40 -25.84 7.50
C VAL A 60 -1.48 -24.69 6.52
N THR A 61 -2.68 -24.15 6.36
CA THR A 61 -2.91 -22.91 5.61
C THR A 61 -2.87 -21.74 6.58
N HIS A 62 -1.97 -20.79 6.37
CA HIS A 62 -1.80 -19.64 7.27
C HIS A 62 -2.52 -18.39 6.77
N ILE A 63 -2.78 -18.30 5.45
CA ILE A 63 -3.36 -17.13 4.83
C ILE A 63 -4.67 -17.52 4.15
N TYR A 64 -5.79 -17.02 4.64
CA TYR A 64 -7.10 -17.39 4.13
C TYR A 64 -8.19 -16.33 4.41
N PRO A 65 -9.26 -16.31 3.61
CA PRO A 65 -10.45 -15.54 3.92
C PRO A 65 -11.16 -16.09 5.16
N GLN A 66 -11.52 -15.23 6.12
CA GLN A 66 -12.32 -15.54 7.29
C GLN A 66 -13.46 -14.51 7.44
N GLY A 67 -14.67 -14.88 7.08
CA GLY A 67 -15.80 -13.94 7.05
C GLY A 67 -15.54 -12.79 6.06
N ASP A 68 -15.58 -11.55 6.54
CA ASP A 68 -15.32 -10.33 5.79
C ASP A 68 -13.83 -9.90 5.81
N ALA A 69 -12.95 -10.72 6.38
CA ALA A 69 -11.53 -10.40 6.55
C ALA A 69 -10.61 -11.43 5.87
N TYR A 70 -9.38 -11.00 5.59
CA TYR A 70 -8.24 -11.86 5.34
C TYR A 70 -7.52 -12.11 6.65
N ARG A 71 -7.25 -13.37 6.95
CA ARG A 71 -6.55 -13.82 8.15
C ARG A 71 -5.14 -14.28 7.80
N PHE A 72 -4.19 -13.90 8.64
CA PHE A 72 -2.79 -14.29 8.57
C PHE A 72 -2.41 -14.91 9.91
N ASP A 73 -2.28 -16.22 9.97
CA ASP A 73 -1.79 -16.93 11.16
C ASP A 73 -0.26 -17.03 11.11
N MET A 74 0.37 -16.97 12.27
CA MET A 74 1.81 -17.16 12.43
C MET A 74 2.07 -18.01 13.67
N HIS A 75 2.67 -19.19 13.50
CA HIS A 75 3.04 -20.07 14.60
C HIS A 75 4.54 -19.95 14.92
N LEU A 76 4.93 -20.30 16.12
CA LEU A 76 6.34 -20.26 16.55
C LEU A 76 7.25 -21.13 15.69
N ARG A 77 6.73 -22.23 15.14
CA ARG A 77 7.48 -23.16 14.29
C ARG A 77 7.67 -22.67 12.86
N ASP A 78 6.84 -21.73 12.39
CA ASP A 78 6.88 -21.28 10.99
C ASP A 78 8.23 -20.63 10.67
N ARG A 79 8.67 -20.77 9.42
CA ARG A 79 9.91 -20.18 8.92
C ARG A 79 9.67 -19.54 7.54
N ASP A 80 10.54 -18.61 7.17
CA ASP A 80 10.66 -18.12 5.78
C ASP A 80 11.81 -18.88 5.10
N SER A 81 12.01 -18.69 3.82
CA SER A 81 13.18 -19.19 3.08
C SER A 81 14.52 -18.75 3.69
N ALA A 82 14.54 -17.61 4.39
CA ALA A 82 15.64 -17.22 5.28
C ALA A 82 15.31 -17.69 6.71
N THR A 83 16.23 -18.44 7.34
CA THR A 83 15.98 -19.15 8.61
C THR A 83 15.91 -18.27 9.85
N ASP A 84 16.29 -16.99 9.74
CA ASP A 84 16.30 -15.99 10.83
C ASP A 84 14.95 -15.25 10.98
N ARG A 85 13.92 -15.63 10.22
CA ARG A 85 12.64 -14.92 10.13
C ARG A 85 11.45 -15.79 9.79
N GLN A 86 10.27 -15.25 10.02
CA GLN A 86 8.97 -15.82 9.68
C GLN A 86 8.23 -14.90 8.73
N ARG A 87 7.47 -15.48 7.79
CA ARG A 87 6.68 -14.71 6.82
C ARG A 87 5.40 -15.42 6.45
N GLN A 88 4.31 -14.68 6.61
CA GLN A 88 2.99 -15.01 6.08
C GLN A 88 2.43 -13.69 5.50
N GLU A 89 2.64 -13.47 4.21
CA GLU A 89 2.26 -12.21 3.54
C GLU A 89 1.57 -12.46 2.20
N VAL A 90 0.65 -11.57 1.84
CA VAL A 90 0.20 -11.38 0.47
C VAL A 90 0.93 -10.20 -0.16
N ARG A 91 1.11 -10.24 -1.48
CA ARG A 91 1.80 -9.16 -2.20
C ARG A 91 1.02 -8.69 -3.41
N GLY A 92 1.16 -7.40 -3.71
CA GLY A 92 0.58 -6.74 -4.87
C GLY A 92 -0.94 -6.70 -4.84
N MET A 93 -1.51 -5.96 -5.74
CA MET A 93 -2.95 -5.85 -5.96
C MET A 93 -3.30 -6.42 -7.32
N ARG A 94 -4.41 -7.18 -7.42
CA ARG A 94 -4.93 -7.71 -8.67
C ARG A 94 -6.39 -7.33 -8.81
N GLN A 95 -6.75 -6.71 -9.92
CA GLN A 95 -8.11 -6.35 -10.24
C GLN A 95 -8.47 -6.89 -11.63
N ASN A 96 -9.52 -7.69 -11.74
CA ASN A 96 -9.97 -8.30 -12.98
C ASN A 96 -8.83 -9.01 -13.75
N GLY A 97 -8.00 -9.78 -13.03
CA GLY A 97 -6.86 -10.50 -13.60
C GLY A 97 -5.61 -9.68 -13.83
N THR A 98 -5.68 -8.34 -13.77
CA THR A 98 -4.54 -7.44 -14.02
C THR A 98 -3.84 -7.07 -12.71
N VAL A 99 -2.52 -7.18 -12.69
CA VAL A 99 -1.68 -6.71 -11.57
C VAL A 99 -1.52 -5.19 -11.64
N LEU A 100 -1.74 -4.51 -10.52
CA LEU A 100 -1.62 -3.07 -10.37
C LEU A 100 -0.30 -2.74 -9.67
N ASN A 101 0.70 -2.34 -10.45
CA ASN A 101 1.98 -1.88 -9.94
C ASN A 101 1.99 -0.35 -9.82
N TRP A 102 2.69 0.16 -8.81
CA TRP A 102 2.92 1.58 -8.65
C TRP A 102 4.19 2.00 -9.37
N LYS A 103 4.13 3.09 -10.10
CA LYS A 103 5.21 3.58 -10.95
C LYS A 103 5.71 4.94 -10.51
N ASN A 104 6.89 5.31 -10.98
CA ASN A 104 7.44 6.64 -10.78
C ASN A 104 6.44 7.73 -11.22
N GLY A 105 6.29 8.78 -10.41
CA GLY A 105 5.37 9.89 -10.63
C GLY A 105 3.92 9.64 -10.19
N GLU A 106 3.52 8.39 -9.97
CA GLU A 106 2.16 8.06 -9.53
C GLU A 106 1.95 8.35 -8.04
N THR A 107 0.69 8.66 -7.70
CA THR A 107 0.26 8.80 -6.32
C THR A 107 -0.84 7.78 -6.03
N TRP A 108 -0.61 6.96 -5.02
CA TRP A 108 -1.54 5.92 -4.59
C TRP A 108 -2.00 6.14 -3.15
N LYS A 109 -3.21 5.70 -2.87
CA LYS A 109 -3.78 5.63 -1.53
C LYS A 109 -4.35 4.25 -1.27
N LEU A 110 -4.00 3.70 -0.11
CA LEU A 110 -4.58 2.49 0.44
C LEU A 110 -5.43 2.85 1.64
N THR A 111 -6.60 2.24 1.76
CA THR A 111 -7.42 2.27 2.98
C THR A 111 -7.82 0.85 3.35
N TYR A 112 -7.80 0.54 4.63
CA TYR A 112 -8.24 -0.75 5.16
C TYR A 112 -8.46 -0.68 6.66
N GLN A 113 -9.11 -1.71 7.19
CA GLN A 113 -9.17 -1.92 8.64
C GLN A 113 -8.23 -3.05 9.03
N MET A 114 -7.54 -2.87 10.15
CA MET A 114 -6.58 -3.82 10.71
C MET A 114 -6.95 -4.17 12.14
N PHE A 115 -6.95 -5.47 12.47
CA PHE A 115 -7.11 -5.98 13.83
C PHE A 115 -5.80 -6.61 14.27
N ILE A 116 -5.16 -6.02 15.28
CA ILE A 116 -3.92 -6.51 15.89
C ILE A 116 -4.30 -7.14 17.25
N PRO A 117 -4.29 -8.48 17.38
CA PRO A 117 -4.56 -9.11 18.66
C PRO A 117 -3.44 -8.87 19.67
N GLY A 118 -3.75 -8.98 20.95
CA GLY A 118 -2.74 -8.89 22.00
C GLY A 118 -1.66 -9.97 21.93
N SER A 119 -1.89 -11.06 21.17
CA SER A 119 -0.90 -12.10 20.89
C SER A 119 0.14 -11.68 19.83
N LEU A 120 -0.14 -10.74 18.95
CA LEU A 120 0.85 -10.20 18.00
C LEU A 120 1.65 -9.11 18.70
N LYS A 121 2.82 -9.48 19.21
CA LYS A 121 3.69 -8.61 20.02
C LYS A 121 4.61 -7.76 19.15
N ALA A 122 4.95 -6.59 19.67
CA ALA A 122 6.07 -5.80 19.19
C ALA A 122 7.39 -6.46 19.59
N THR A 123 8.38 -6.44 18.69
CA THR A 123 9.70 -7.03 18.92
C THR A 123 10.80 -5.97 18.92
N THR A 124 11.95 -6.28 19.50
CA THR A 124 13.13 -5.40 19.50
C THR A 124 13.80 -5.33 18.12
N SER A 125 13.53 -6.31 17.25
CA SER A 125 13.97 -6.30 15.86
C SER A 125 12.86 -5.77 14.95
N PHE A 126 12.34 -6.57 14.00
CA PHE A 126 11.24 -6.15 13.15
C PHE A 126 10.05 -7.11 13.25
N THR A 127 8.85 -6.54 13.26
CA THR A 127 7.58 -7.22 13.05
C THR A 127 6.75 -6.35 12.11
N HIS A 128 6.93 -6.54 10.80
CA HIS A 128 6.20 -5.78 9.79
C HIS A 128 4.79 -6.35 9.62
N VAL A 129 3.81 -5.47 9.54
CA VAL A 129 2.40 -5.78 9.22
C VAL A 129 1.97 -5.23 7.87
N PHE A 130 2.79 -4.34 7.31
CA PHE A 130 2.66 -3.78 5.97
C PHE A 130 4.03 -3.35 5.46
N GLN A 131 4.24 -3.46 4.15
CA GLN A 131 5.40 -2.87 3.49
C GLN A 131 5.08 -2.54 2.02
N THR A 132 5.80 -1.59 1.45
CA THR A 132 5.90 -1.43 -0.01
C THR A 132 7.28 -1.82 -0.46
N LYS A 133 7.37 -2.54 -1.59
CA LYS A 133 8.63 -3.14 -2.02
C LYS A 133 8.67 -3.31 -3.53
N MET A 134 9.84 -3.17 -4.13
CA MET A 134 10.09 -3.62 -5.50
C MET A 134 10.12 -5.16 -5.56
N PRO A 135 9.83 -5.79 -6.71
CA PRO A 135 10.02 -7.21 -6.92
C PRO A 135 11.47 -7.66 -6.67
N GLY A 136 11.64 -8.91 -6.33
CA GLY A 136 12.95 -9.54 -6.15
C GLY A 136 13.23 -9.96 -4.71
N THR A 137 14.22 -10.85 -4.59
CA THR A 137 14.73 -11.37 -3.31
C THR A 137 15.90 -10.50 -2.84
N GLY A 138 16.01 -10.29 -1.51
CA GLY A 138 17.13 -9.57 -0.91
C GLY A 138 17.10 -8.05 -1.07
N THR A 139 16.06 -7.49 -1.72
CA THR A 139 15.90 -6.03 -1.80
C THR A 139 15.26 -5.47 -0.54
N SER A 140 15.69 -4.27 -0.12
CA SER A 140 15.05 -3.53 0.98
C SER A 140 13.62 -3.12 0.62
N PRO A 141 12.70 -3.04 1.61
CA PRO A 141 11.41 -2.39 1.40
C PRO A 141 11.58 -0.88 1.22
N LEU A 142 10.63 -0.25 0.54
CA LEU A 142 10.56 1.21 0.44
C LEU A 142 9.95 1.82 1.69
N THR A 143 8.80 1.31 2.11
CA THR A 143 8.16 1.71 3.38
C THR A 143 7.79 0.48 4.19
N VAL A 144 7.76 0.64 5.52
CA VAL A 144 7.36 -0.41 6.45
C VAL A 144 6.45 0.16 7.54
N MET A 145 5.39 -0.61 7.88
CA MET A 145 4.63 -0.45 9.11
C MET A 145 5.01 -1.60 10.04
N SER A 146 5.53 -1.28 11.22
CA SER A 146 6.14 -2.28 12.11
C SER A 146 5.69 -2.12 13.54
N LEU A 147 5.48 -3.25 14.20
CA LEU A 147 5.38 -3.31 15.66
C LEU A 147 6.82 -3.35 16.22
N ARG A 148 7.17 -2.35 17.03
CA ARG A 148 8.53 -2.20 17.59
C ARG A 148 8.48 -2.11 19.11
N HIS A 149 9.38 -2.84 19.77
CA HIS A 149 9.60 -2.75 21.19
C HIS A 149 10.95 -2.06 21.43
N THR A 150 10.91 -0.80 21.88
CA THR A 150 12.10 0.02 22.07
C THR A 150 11.98 0.82 23.36
N GLY A 151 13.02 0.78 24.21
CA GLY A 151 13.03 1.54 25.48
C GLY A 151 11.89 1.14 26.44
N GLY A 152 11.51 -0.13 26.48
CA GLY A 152 10.41 -0.63 27.32
C GLY A 152 9.01 -0.31 26.80
N LYS A 153 8.88 0.25 25.60
CA LYS A 153 7.58 0.61 24.99
C LYS A 153 7.32 -0.20 23.73
N ALA A 154 6.10 -0.72 23.62
CA ALA A 154 5.59 -1.33 22.39
C ALA A 154 4.88 -0.25 21.57
N THR A 155 5.29 -0.09 20.31
CA THR A 155 4.78 0.94 19.40
C THR A 155 4.40 0.35 18.05
N LEU A 156 3.52 1.02 17.33
CA LEU A 156 3.30 0.88 15.90
C LEU A 156 3.96 2.06 15.20
N GLU A 157 4.88 1.77 14.27
CA GLU A 157 5.68 2.76 13.56
C GLU A 157 5.48 2.65 12.06
N PHE A 158 5.53 3.79 11.36
CA PHE A 158 5.61 3.83 9.92
C PHE A 158 6.88 4.56 9.49
N LYS A 159 7.67 3.91 8.63
CA LYS A 159 8.96 4.44 8.16
C LYS A 159 9.07 4.36 6.64
N VAL A 160 9.81 5.31 6.06
CA VAL A 160 10.54 5.10 4.81
C VAL A 160 11.82 4.38 5.20
N PHE A 161 12.01 3.14 4.73
CA PHE A 161 13.05 2.25 5.26
C PHE A 161 14.46 2.72 4.89
N GLU A 162 14.66 3.12 3.66
CA GLU A 162 15.89 3.80 3.25
C GLU A 162 15.53 5.22 2.81
N PRO A 163 15.92 6.23 3.55
CA PRO A 163 16.99 6.40 4.55
C PRO A 163 16.55 6.29 6.02
N GLU A 164 15.69 5.36 6.40
CA GLU A 164 15.15 5.14 7.76
C GLU A 164 14.39 6.35 8.36
N VAL A 165 13.69 7.09 7.53
CA VAL A 165 12.92 8.25 7.98
C VAL A 165 11.64 7.80 8.68
N LEU A 166 11.52 8.13 9.96
CA LEU A 166 10.29 7.91 10.72
C LEU A 166 9.21 8.87 10.22
N VAL A 167 8.11 8.33 9.69
CA VAL A 167 6.92 9.09 9.31
C VAL A 167 6.09 9.38 10.56
N GLY A 168 5.86 8.35 11.39
CA GLY A 168 5.13 8.49 12.64
C GLY A 168 5.25 7.27 13.54
N ARG A 169 4.87 7.45 14.81
CA ARG A 169 4.88 6.43 15.86
C ARG A 169 3.74 6.68 16.83
N VAL A 170 3.09 5.61 17.27
CA VAL A 170 2.04 5.62 18.31
C VAL A 170 2.22 4.44 19.25
N ASP A 171 1.69 4.53 20.46
CA ASP A 171 1.67 3.42 21.40
C ASP A 171 0.80 2.28 20.85
N LEU A 172 1.26 1.03 20.96
CA LEU A 172 0.58 -0.13 20.39
C LEU A 172 -0.62 -0.58 21.24
N ALA A 173 -0.49 -0.57 22.57
CA ALA A 173 -1.49 -1.16 23.46
C ALA A 173 -2.92 -0.61 23.27
N PRO A 174 -3.14 0.72 23.07
CA PRO A 174 -4.47 1.25 22.80
C PRO A 174 -5.09 0.78 21.48
N LEU A 175 -4.29 0.25 20.54
CA LEU A 175 -4.71 -0.17 19.20
C LEU A 175 -5.00 -1.67 19.09
N GLN A 176 -4.65 -2.46 20.13
CA GLN A 176 -4.82 -3.91 20.11
C GLN A 176 -6.24 -4.34 20.45
N ASN A 177 -6.61 -5.54 19.98
CA ASN A 177 -7.90 -6.22 20.21
C ASN A 177 -9.13 -5.45 19.73
N LYS A 178 -8.95 -4.61 18.72
CA LYS A 178 -10.03 -3.87 18.04
C LYS A 178 -9.67 -3.59 16.58
N TRP A 179 -10.66 -3.21 15.79
CA TRP A 179 -10.47 -2.75 14.44
C TRP A 179 -10.02 -1.28 14.44
N ILE A 180 -8.94 -0.99 13.76
CA ILE A 180 -8.43 0.36 13.52
C ILE A 180 -8.43 0.65 12.02
N ASP A 181 -8.79 1.88 11.63
CA ASP A 181 -8.73 2.31 10.25
C ASP A 181 -7.31 2.77 9.91
N VAL A 182 -6.81 2.29 8.79
CA VAL A 182 -5.50 2.64 8.25
C VAL A 182 -5.68 3.32 6.91
N GLU A 183 -5.00 4.45 6.72
CA GLU A 183 -4.86 5.13 5.43
C GLU A 183 -3.40 5.42 5.16
N ILE A 184 -2.91 5.07 3.99
CA ILE A 184 -1.55 5.31 3.53
C ILE A 184 -1.62 5.98 2.17
N GLU A 185 -1.08 7.19 2.05
CA GLU A 185 -0.86 7.86 0.77
C GLU A 185 0.63 7.83 0.44
N GLN A 186 0.97 7.47 -0.79
CA GLN A 186 2.35 7.43 -1.24
C GLN A 186 2.46 7.97 -2.67
N ARG A 187 3.23 9.05 -2.84
CA ARG A 187 3.69 9.53 -4.13
C ARG A 187 5.06 8.94 -4.39
N ILE A 188 5.18 8.21 -5.49
CA ILE A 188 6.41 7.54 -5.89
C ILE A 188 7.31 8.51 -6.65
N GLY A 189 8.57 8.62 -6.23
CA GLY A 189 9.57 9.47 -6.91
C GLY A 189 10.67 9.94 -5.97
N ASN A 190 11.77 10.48 -6.54
CA ASN A 190 12.89 11.02 -5.76
C ASN A 190 12.48 12.24 -4.90
N SER A 191 11.43 12.96 -5.32
CA SER A 191 10.77 14.01 -4.54
C SER A 191 9.38 13.56 -4.12
N GLY A 192 9.29 12.34 -3.62
CA GLY A 192 8.05 11.70 -3.23
C GLY A 192 7.51 12.17 -1.88
N ARG A 193 6.44 11.51 -1.46
CA ARG A 193 5.79 11.80 -0.17
C ARG A 193 5.11 10.55 0.35
N VAL A 194 5.15 10.38 1.67
CA VAL A 194 4.34 9.39 2.37
C VAL A 194 3.51 10.10 3.42
N ARG A 195 2.22 9.73 3.54
CA ARG A 195 1.32 10.13 4.62
C ARG A 195 0.71 8.89 5.23
N TRP A 196 0.62 8.86 6.53
CA TRP A 196 0.06 7.76 7.30
C TRP A 196 -0.95 8.30 8.31
N ILE A 197 -2.15 7.74 8.26
CA ILE A 197 -3.26 8.11 9.15
C ILE A 197 -3.79 6.84 9.81
N LEU A 198 -3.97 6.89 11.12
CA LEU A 198 -4.72 5.89 11.88
C LEU A 198 -5.93 6.53 12.54
N ARG A 199 -7.04 5.78 12.55
CA ARG A 199 -8.24 6.18 13.30
C ARG A 199 -8.76 5.02 14.13
N ASP A 200 -9.24 5.34 15.33
CA ASP A 200 -9.90 4.45 16.26
C ASP A 200 -11.34 4.93 16.45
N GLY A 201 -12.32 4.16 15.95
CA GLY A 201 -13.74 4.54 16.02
C GLY A 201 -14.04 5.92 15.41
N GLY A 202 -13.34 6.31 14.35
CA GLY A 202 -13.45 7.63 13.70
C GLY A 202 -12.56 8.72 14.30
N THR A 203 -11.99 8.53 15.49
CA THR A 203 -11.04 9.47 16.11
C THR A 203 -9.66 9.30 15.50
N THR A 204 -9.04 10.38 15.02
CA THR A 204 -7.68 10.36 14.49
C THR A 204 -6.68 10.15 15.62
N VAL A 205 -5.94 9.04 15.56
CA VAL A 205 -4.85 8.69 16.48
C VAL A 205 -3.56 9.36 16.04
N ILE A 206 -3.29 9.33 14.73
CA ILE A 206 -2.15 10.00 14.09
C ILE A 206 -2.52 10.39 12.67
N ASP A 207 -2.00 11.52 12.22
CA ASP A 207 -1.95 11.99 10.84
C ASP A 207 -0.58 12.60 10.61
N ALA A 208 0.31 11.83 10.02
CA ALA A 208 1.71 12.23 9.85
C ALA A 208 2.16 12.05 8.40
N ALA A 209 3.00 12.97 7.94
CA ALA A 209 3.53 12.91 6.57
C ALA A 209 5.01 13.30 6.54
N LYS A 210 5.74 12.73 5.58
CA LYS A 210 7.12 13.06 5.25
C LYS A 210 7.30 13.14 3.75
N ASN A 211 8.03 14.17 3.31
CA ASN A 211 8.54 14.25 1.95
C ASN A 211 9.94 13.63 1.93
N GLY A 212 10.31 13.04 0.81
CA GLY A 212 11.61 12.43 0.62
C GLY A 212 11.63 11.50 -0.58
N ASP A 213 12.75 10.83 -0.76
CA ASP A 213 12.88 9.82 -1.80
C ASP A 213 12.02 8.60 -1.48
N THR A 214 11.07 8.32 -2.36
CA THR A 214 10.18 7.17 -2.31
C THR A 214 10.29 6.35 -3.60
N TYR A 215 11.42 6.44 -4.30
CA TYR A 215 11.67 5.71 -5.53
C TYR A 215 12.71 4.62 -5.30
N LEU A 216 12.37 3.39 -5.62
CA LEU A 216 13.31 2.25 -5.67
C LEU A 216 13.37 1.65 -7.08
N SER A 217 12.24 1.61 -7.79
CA SER A 217 12.14 1.08 -9.14
C SER A 217 10.82 1.51 -9.78
N ASP A 218 10.65 1.22 -11.07
CA ASP A 218 9.40 1.47 -11.81
C ASP A 218 8.28 0.46 -11.49
N VAL A 219 8.54 -0.47 -10.58
CA VAL A 219 7.56 -1.43 -10.09
C VAL A 219 7.63 -1.47 -8.59
N ILE A 220 6.66 -0.83 -7.94
CA ILE A 220 6.46 -0.90 -6.49
C ILE A 220 5.12 -1.59 -6.24
N ARG A 221 5.09 -2.44 -5.23
CA ARG A 221 3.88 -3.14 -4.82
C ARG A 221 3.73 -3.18 -3.30
N PRO A 222 2.50 -3.04 -2.78
CA PRO A 222 2.23 -3.22 -1.37
C PRO A 222 2.27 -4.70 -1.00
N LYS A 223 2.55 -4.97 0.27
CA LYS A 223 2.46 -6.29 0.89
C LYS A 223 1.82 -6.14 2.26
N TRP A 224 1.02 -7.12 2.64
CA TRP A 224 0.33 -7.18 3.92
C TRP A 224 0.49 -8.56 4.54
N GLY A 225 0.46 -8.62 5.85
CA GLY A 225 0.56 -9.87 6.61
C GLY A 225 1.51 -9.73 7.79
N ILE A 226 2.16 -10.82 8.18
CA ILE A 226 3.13 -10.83 9.27
C ILE A 226 4.48 -11.23 8.71
N TYR A 227 5.49 -10.37 8.88
CA TYR A 227 6.87 -10.65 8.54
C TYR A 227 7.75 -10.19 9.71
N ARG A 228 8.33 -11.15 10.45
CA ARG A 228 9.05 -10.85 11.69
C ARG A 228 10.37 -11.58 11.82
N SER A 229 11.31 -10.95 12.51
CA SER A 229 12.59 -11.55 12.92
C SER A 229 12.38 -12.57 14.04
N LEU A 230 13.23 -13.59 14.07
CA LEU A 230 13.29 -14.57 15.15
C LEU A 230 14.26 -14.18 16.28
N SER A 231 14.96 -13.03 16.19
CA SER A 231 15.99 -12.65 17.15
C SER A 231 15.47 -12.31 18.56
N ASP A 232 14.19 -11.94 18.67
CA ASP A 232 13.58 -11.56 19.96
C ASP A 232 12.59 -12.63 20.43
N THR A 233 13.13 -13.77 20.85
CA THR A 233 12.35 -14.95 21.25
C THR A 233 11.40 -14.69 22.40
N ALA A 234 11.68 -13.74 23.29
CA ALA A 234 10.86 -13.40 24.43
C ALA A 234 9.49 -12.79 24.05
N HIS A 235 9.41 -12.19 22.86
CA HIS A 235 8.19 -11.55 22.34
C HIS A 235 7.55 -12.35 21.19
N LEU A 236 8.06 -13.55 20.90
CA LEU A 236 7.47 -14.42 19.87
C LEU A 236 6.46 -15.39 20.52
N GLN A 237 5.31 -15.50 19.90
CA GLN A 237 4.29 -16.49 20.22
C GLN A 237 3.40 -16.72 19.01
N ASP A 238 2.54 -17.74 19.07
CA ASP A 238 1.50 -17.94 18.06
C ASP A 238 0.55 -16.75 18.08
N CYS A 239 0.27 -16.23 16.89
CA CYS A 239 -0.51 -15.01 16.72
C CYS A 239 -1.22 -14.97 15.37
N HIS A 240 -2.01 -13.94 15.17
CA HIS A 240 -2.62 -13.67 13.88
C HIS A 240 -2.73 -12.16 13.61
N LEU A 241 -3.06 -11.82 12.38
CA LEU A 241 -3.45 -10.49 11.93
C LEU A 241 -4.72 -10.64 11.10
N LEU A 242 -5.67 -9.69 11.24
CA LEU A 242 -6.83 -9.64 10.34
C LEU A 242 -6.85 -8.31 9.59
N LEU A 243 -7.22 -8.36 8.31
CA LEU A 243 -7.40 -7.20 7.46
C LEU A 243 -8.75 -7.28 6.74
N ARG A 244 -9.48 -6.15 6.68
CA ARG A 244 -10.75 -6.08 5.93
C ARG A 244 -10.94 -4.72 5.29
N ASN A 245 -11.94 -4.60 4.42
CA ASN A 245 -12.30 -3.36 3.74
C ASN A 245 -11.13 -2.72 2.96
N LEU A 246 -10.25 -3.57 2.39
CA LEU A 246 -9.10 -3.09 1.63
C LEU A 246 -9.56 -2.36 0.37
N LYS A 247 -8.98 -1.19 0.11
CA LYS A 247 -9.19 -0.42 -1.12
C LYS A 247 -7.90 0.24 -1.55
N GLY A 248 -7.70 0.26 -2.86
CA GLY A 248 -6.59 0.97 -3.50
C GLY A 248 -7.11 2.04 -4.46
N TYR A 249 -6.60 3.26 -4.33
CA TYR A 249 -6.95 4.39 -5.16
C TYR A 249 -5.71 4.95 -5.83
N GLN A 250 -5.86 5.42 -7.05
CA GLN A 250 -4.85 6.16 -7.79
C GLN A 250 -5.33 7.60 -7.98
N TYR A 251 -4.45 8.56 -7.81
CA TYR A 251 -4.74 9.97 -8.08
C TYR A 251 -4.51 10.26 -9.56
N LEU A 252 -5.55 10.61 -10.29
CA LEU A 252 -5.55 10.86 -11.74
C LEU A 252 -6.17 12.21 -12.06
#